data_0684aacab68d75564cd1654b00669f68
#
_entry.id   0684aacab68d75564cd1654b00669f68
#
_cell.length_a   1.000
_cell.length_b   1.000
_cell.length_c   1.000
_cell.angle_alpha   90.00
_cell.angle_beta   90.00
_cell.angle_gamma   90.00
#
_symmetry.space_group_name_H-M   'P 1'
#
loop_
_entity.id
_entity.type
_entity.pdbx_description
1 polymer ?
#
loop_
_entity_poly.entity_id
_entity_poly.type
_entity_poly.pdbx_seq_one_letter_code
_entity_poly.pdbx_strand_id
1 'polypeptide(L)'
;MGGNVGLSKAYNKAVESIDGRDGYICFFDDDTAVPENYFALMEKEIEKTGADILLPCVFDRNGYMSPCKISGVSVSAISSLEELNEDNISGINSGMAVKAEVFKAYRYDENYFLDFIDHKFLSDMKKQKRKIAAAKSVELKQSFSANDFSDIKAARRRFAVFKKDYSLFCRQAGGLKNKLIGALVIAKRFININFIGRLRSK
;
A
#
# COMPACT_ATOMS: atom_id res chain seq x y z
N MET A 1 18.27 12.73 -5.94
CA MET A 1 18.75 11.34 -5.99
C MET A 1 19.07 10.99 -7.44
N GLY A 2 20.22 10.40 -7.73
CA GLY A 2 20.64 10.10 -9.11
C GLY A 2 20.13 8.75 -9.61
N GLY A 3 18.82 8.56 -9.75
CA GLY A 3 18.20 7.35 -10.31
C GLY A 3 17.08 6.75 -9.46
N ASN A 4 16.44 5.68 -9.95
CA ASN A 4 15.38 4.97 -9.24
C ASN A 4 15.97 4.06 -8.15
N VAL A 5 15.90 4.50 -6.90
CA VAL A 5 16.45 3.80 -5.73
C VAL A 5 15.44 2.89 -5.02
N GLY A 6 14.18 2.88 -5.47
CA GLY A 6 13.06 2.20 -4.84
C GLY A 6 12.29 3.10 -3.86
N LEU A 7 11.02 2.75 -3.67
CA LEU A 7 10.06 3.60 -2.95
C LEU A 7 10.37 3.68 -1.45
N SER A 8 10.79 2.57 -0.82
CA SER A 8 11.14 2.54 0.62
C SER A 8 12.28 3.51 0.97
N LYS A 9 13.33 3.55 0.13
CA LYS A 9 14.44 4.50 0.31
C LYS A 9 14.01 5.95 0.07
N ALA A 10 13.15 6.18 -0.93
CA ALA A 10 12.59 7.50 -1.19
C ALA A 10 11.77 8.01 0.00
N TYR A 11 10.91 7.16 0.57
CA TYR A 11 10.13 7.50 1.76
C TYR A 11 11.01 7.76 2.98
N ASN A 12 12.01 6.93 3.25
CA ASN A 12 12.95 7.16 4.35
C ASN A 12 13.64 8.52 4.20
N LYS A 13 14.09 8.86 2.98
CA LYS A 13 14.72 10.16 2.71
C LYS A 13 13.77 11.34 2.89
N ALA A 14 12.52 11.20 2.47
CA ALA A 14 11.49 12.21 2.69
C ALA A 14 11.21 12.40 4.19
N VAL A 15 11.06 11.32 4.92
CA VAL A 15 10.84 11.35 6.38
C VAL A 15 12.00 12.00 7.12
N GLU A 16 13.26 11.72 6.75
CA GLU A 16 14.43 12.38 7.32
C GLU A 16 14.41 13.89 7.14
N SER A 17 13.89 14.38 6.00
CA SER A 17 13.84 15.82 5.71
C SER A 17 12.84 16.61 6.56
N ILE A 18 11.92 15.91 7.23
CA ILE A 18 10.86 16.52 8.08
C ILE A 18 11.01 16.12 9.54
N ASP A 19 12.16 15.55 9.92
CA ASP A 19 12.43 15.14 11.32
C ASP A 19 12.28 16.34 12.28
N GLY A 20 11.70 16.06 13.45
CA GLY A 20 11.41 17.06 14.47
C GLY A 20 10.15 17.89 14.23
N ARG A 21 9.38 17.65 13.15
CA ARG A 21 8.07 18.28 12.95
C ARG A 21 6.95 17.49 13.61
N ASP A 22 5.95 18.22 14.11
CA ASP A 22 4.71 17.63 14.62
C ASP A 22 3.63 17.60 13.53
N GLY A 23 2.52 16.92 13.81
CA GLY A 23 1.38 16.81 12.90
C GLY A 23 1.34 15.49 12.15
N TYR A 24 0.80 15.51 10.93
CA TYR A 24 0.66 14.35 10.07
C TYR A 24 1.38 14.54 8.75
N ILE A 25 1.96 13.44 8.26
CA ILE A 25 2.61 13.35 6.95
C ILE A 25 1.65 12.64 6.02
N CYS A 26 1.29 13.29 4.91
CA CYS A 26 0.45 12.69 3.88
C CYS A 26 1.31 12.21 2.72
N PHE A 27 1.12 10.96 2.32
CA PHE A 27 1.81 10.34 1.20
C PHE A 27 0.90 10.36 -0.03
N PHE A 28 1.45 10.66 -1.19
CA PHE A 28 0.72 10.62 -2.46
C PHE A 28 1.59 9.99 -3.53
N ASP A 29 0.97 9.18 -4.39
CA ASP A 29 1.56 8.75 -5.64
C ASP A 29 1.40 9.89 -6.68
N ASP A 30 2.28 9.96 -7.66
CA ASP A 30 2.32 11.03 -8.67
C ASP A 30 1.12 11.03 -9.63
N ASP A 31 0.38 9.92 -9.69
CA ASP A 31 -0.83 9.73 -10.48
C ASP A 31 -2.14 9.91 -9.65
N THR A 32 -2.04 10.38 -8.39
CA THR A 32 -3.19 10.58 -7.52
C THR A 32 -3.83 11.95 -7.73
N ALA A 33 -5.10 11.97 -8.11
CA ALA A 33 -5.88 13.20 -8.13
C ALA A 33 -6.31 13.57 -6.70
N VAL A 34 -5.67 14.58 -6.13
CA VAL A 34 -5.96 15.06 -4.76
C VAL A 34 -7.05 16.13 -4.82
N PRO A 35 -8.24 15.93 -4.21
CA PRO A 35 -9.31 16.94 -4.15
C PRO A 35 -8.87 18.17 -3.34
N GLU A 36 -9.39 19.35 -3.69
CA GLU A 36 -9.08 20.61 -2.99
C GLU A 36 -9.40 20.56 -1.49
N ASN A 37 -10.44 19.83 -1.12
CA ASN A 37 -10.90 19.69 0.26
C ASN A 37 -10.23 18.53 1.03
N TYR A 38 -9.26 17.83 0.44
CA TYR A 38 -8.61 16.65 1.03
C TYR A 38 -8.11 16.92 2.45
N PHE A 39 -7.30 17.97 2.63
CA PHE A 39 -6.68 18.26 3.92
C PHE A 39 -7.72 18.64 4.98
N ALA A 40 -8.72 19.42 4.62
CA ALA A 40 -9.79 19.81 5.55
C ALA A 40 -10.66 18.60 5.99
N LEU A 41 -10.90 17.64 5.10
CA LEU A 41 -11.62 16.42 5.44
C LEU A 41 -10.75 15.48 6.27
N MET A 42 -9.46 15.35 5.93
CA MET A 42 -8.53 14.51 6.68
C MET A 42 -8.34 15.02 8.11
N GLU A 43 -8.24 16.34 8.32
CA GLU A 43 -8.15 16.96 9.64
C GLU A 43 -9.36 16.61 10.51
N LYS A 44 -10.58 16.69 9.97
CA LYS A 44 -11.80 16.28 10.66
C LYS A 44 -11.80 14.79 11.04
N GLU A 45 -11.31 13.93 10.16
CA GLU A 45 -11.20 12.49 10.46
C GLU A 45 -10.11 12.22 11.51
N ILE A 46 -9.01 12.98 11.53
CA ILE A 46 -7.99 12.93 12.58
C ILE A 46 -8.60 13.28 13.93
N GLU A 47 -9.29 14.42 14.02
CA GLU A 47 -9.94 14.88 15.27
C GLU A 47 -10.97 13.88 15.76
N LYS A 48 -11.82 13.37 14.87
CA LYS A 48 -12.88 12.42 15.18
C LYS A 48 -12.35 11.07 15.66
N THR A 49 -11.29 10.57 15.03
CA THR A 49 -10.78 9.22 15.30
C THR A 49 -9.67 9.19 16.32
N GLY A 50 -8.85 10.24 16.40
CA GLY A 50 -7.60 10.25 17.16
C GLY A 50 -6.63 9.16 16.71
N ALA A 51 -6.69 8.72 15.44
CA ALA A 51 -5.87 7.64 14.92
C ALA A 51 -4.44 8.11 14.61
N ASP A 52 -3.46 7.24 14.81
CA ASP A 52 -2.07 7.50 14.40
C ASP A 52 -1.90 7.43 12.88
N ILE A 53 -2.75 6.64 12.21
CA ILE A 53 -2.71 6.40 10.77
C ILE A 53 -4.12 6.41 10.21
N LEU A 54 -4.34 7.20 9.17
CA LEU A 54 -5.62 7.28 8.47
C LEU A 54 -5.46 6.87 7.02
N LEU A 55 -6.35 6.00 6.57
CA LEU A 55 -6.42 5.49 5.21
C LEU A 55 -7.64 6.10 4.52
N PRO A 56 -7.48 6.94 3.48
CA PRO A 56 -8.60 7.45 2.70
C PRO A 56 -9.27 6.32 1.92
N CYS A 57 -10.50 6.54 1.48
CA CYS A 57 -11.20 5.67 0.54
C CYS A 57 -10.68 5.93 -0.87
N VAL A 58 -9.79 5.07 -1.36
CA VAL A 58 -9.24 5.13 -2.71
C VAL A 58 -9.98 4.16 -3.61
N PHE A 59 -10.47 4.66 -4.74
CA PHE A 59 -11.22 3.89 -5.72
C PHE A 59 -10.50 3.84 -7.06
N ASP A 60 -10.56 2.68 -7.70
CA ASP A 60 -10.33 2.54 -9.12
C ASP A 60 -11.67 2.23 -9.85
N ARG A 61 -11.59 1.93 -11.15
CA ARG A 61 -12.77 1.53 -11.95
C ARG A 61 -13.45 0.23 -11.49
N ASN A 62 -12.82 -0.55 -10.60
CA ASN A 62 -13.33 -1.83 -10.12
C ASN A 62 -13.89 -1.74 -8.68
N GLY A 63 -13.79 -0.60 -8.01
CA GLY A 63 -14.24 -0.38 -6.64
C GLY A 63 -13.13 0.00 -5.66
N TYR A 64 -13.24 -0.44 -4.41
CA TYR A 64 -12.27 -0.12 -3.37
C TYR A 64 -10.88 -0.72 -3.67
N MET A 65 -9.86 0.15 -3.71
CA MET A 65 -8.45 -0.22 -3.66
C MET A 65 -7.90 -0.13 -2.24
N SER A 66 -8.29 0.95 -1.52
CA SER A 66 -7.87 1.22 -0.15
C SER A 66 -9.00 1.97 0.58
N PRO A 67 -9.20 1.70 1.88
CA PRO A 67 -8.59 0.58 2.62
C PRO A 67 -9.01 -0.78 2.07
N CYS A 68 -8.24 -1.80 2.40
CA CYS A 68 -8.47 -3.18 1.99
C CYS A 68 -8.29 -4.14 3.16
N LYS A 69 -8.68 -5.40 2.98
CA LYS A 69 -8.55 -6.44 4.00
C LYS A 69 -7.25 -7.21 3.80
N ILE A 70 -6.54 -7.46 4.91
CA ILE A 70 -5.38 -8.35 4.93
C ILE A 70 -5.58 -9.51 5.90
N SER A 71 -5.22 -10.71 5.47
CA SER A 71 -5.18 -11.92 6.33
C SER A 71 -3.88 -12.69 6.05
N GLY A 72 -2.97 -12.66 7.01
CA GLY A 72 -1.61 -13.14 6.79
C GLY A 72 -0.92 -12.38 5.67
N VAL A 73 -0.71 -13.02 4.52
CA VAL A 73 -0.11 -12.42 3.32
C VAL A 73 -1.11 -12.19 2.18
N SER A 74 -2.38 -12.51 2.41
CA SER A 74 -3.44 -12.33 1.42
C SER A 74 -4.09 -10.96 1.59
N VAL A 75 -4.06 -10.17 0.53
CA VAL A 75 -4.75 -8.89 0.42
C VAL A 75 -5.99 -9.07 -0.45
N SER A 76 -7.12 -8.55 -0.01
CA SER A 76 -8.39 -8.58 -0.75
C SER A 76 -9.10 -7.24 -0.68
N ALA A 77 -9.74 -6.86 -1.79
CA ALA A 77 -10.64 -5.72 -1.82
C ALA A 77 -11.83 -5.95 -0.86
N ILE A 78 -12.47 -4.87 -0.48
CA ILE A 78 -13.70 -4.84 0.31
C ILE A 78 -14.84 -4.31 -0.54
N SER A 79 -16.06 -4.62 -0.14
CA SER A 79 -17.28 -4.03 -0.72
C SER A 79 -17.78 -2.87 0.13
N SER A 80 -17.48 -2.89 1.42
CA SER A 80 -17.81 -1.83 2.35
C SER A 80 -16.84 -1.75 3.54
N LEU A 81 -16.81 -0.59 4.21
CA LEU A 81 -15.91 -0.34 5.34
C LEU A 81 -16.26 -1.16 6.59
N GLU A 82 -17.49 -1.67 6.69
CA GLU A 82 -17.94 -2.53 7.79
C GLU A 82 -17.24 -3.89 7.83
N GLU A 83 -16.61 -4.29 6.72
CA GLU A 83 -15.79 -5.50 6.68
C GLU A 83 -14.46 -5.37 7.41
N LEU A 84 -14.06 -4.15 7.75
CA LEU A 84 -12.78 -3.85 8.36
C LEU A 84 -12.88 -3.81 9.89
N ASN A 85 -11.80 -4.28 10.52
CA ASN A 85 -11.55 -4.15 11.95
C ASN A 85 -10.05 -3.88 12.19
N GLU A 86 -9.64 -3.68 13.44
CA GLU A 86 -8.26 -3.37 13.81
C GLU A 86 -7.25 -4.44 13.34
N ASP A 87 -7.66 -5.71 13.31
CA ASP A 87 -6.78 -6.82 12.95
C ASP A 87 -6.57 -6.92 11.43
N ASN A 88 -7.62 -6.68 10.64
CA ASN A 88 -7.62 -6.95 9.22
C ASN A 88 -7.44 -5.72 8.31
N ILE A 89 -7.58 -4.51 8.83
CA ILE A 89 -7.44 -3.28 8.04
C ILE A 89 -6.03 -3.16 7.45
N SER A 90 -5.95 -2.84 6.17
CA SER A 90 -4.72 -2.51 5.46
C SER A 90 -5.05 -1.52 4.34
N GLY A 91 -4.04 -1.04 3.62
CA GLY A 91 -4.25 -0.06 2.55
C GLY A 91 -2.98 0.23 1.78
N ILE A 92 -3.08 1.19 0.88
CA ILE A 92 -1.97 1.72 0.09
C ILE A 92 -1.53 3.08 0.62
N ASN A 93 -0.31 3.50 0.26
CA ASN A 93 0.23 4.78 0.72
C ASN A 93 -0.48 5.99 0.12
N SER A 94 -1.12 5.86 -1.03
CA SER A 94 -1.74 6.99 -1.73
C SER A 94 -2.83 7.64 -0.88
N GLY A 95 -2.60 8.88 -0.47
CA GLY A 95 -3.45 9.65 0.43
C GLY A 95 -3.42 9.19 1.89
N MET A 96 -2.53 8.29 2.30
CA MET A 96 -2.40 7.89 3.70
C MET A 96 -1.81 9.04 4.53
N ALA A 97 -2.47 9.36 5.65
CA ALA A 97 -1.96 10.30 6.63
C ALA A 97 -1.39 9.56 7.84
N VAL A 98 -0.14 9.84 8.20
CA VAL A 98 0.58 9.20 9.30
C VAL A 98 1.08 10.25 10.26
N LYS A 99 0.80 10.08 11.56
CA LYS A 99 1.31 10.97 12.60
C LYS A 99 2.84 11.01 12.58
N ALA A 100 3.43 12.19 12.48
CA ALA A 100 4.87 12.38 12.32
C ALA A 100 5.70 11.67 13.42
N GLU A 101 5.14 11.60 14.64
CA GLU A 101 5.73 10.89 15.78
C GLU A 101 6.07 9.42 15.48
N VAL A 102 5.31 8.75 14.61
CA VAL A 102 5.56 7.35 14.21
C VAL A 102 6.97 7.22 13.63
N PHE A 103 7.41 8.18 12.88
CA PHE A 103 8.70 8.15 12.19
C PHE A 103 9.90 8.54 13.07
N LYS A 104 9.68 8.95 14.33
CA LYS A 104 10.78 9.10 15.29
C LYS A 104 11.48 7.76 15.58
N ALA A 105 10.72 6.65 15.52
CA ALA A 105 11.22 5.31 15.82
C ALA A 105 11.07 4.30 14.68
N TYR A 106 10.47 4.69 13.55
CA TYR A 106 10.22 3.78 12.42
C TYR A 106 10.90 4.28 11.14
N ARG A 107 11.43 3.32 10.39
CA ARG A 107 11.87 3.50 9.00
C ARG A 107 11.35 2.34 8.17
N TYR A 108 11.00 2.63 6.91
CA TYR A 108 10.61 1.61 5.95
C TYR A 108 11.75 0.63 5.69
N ASP A 109 11.44 -0.66 5.56
CA ASP A 109 12.43 -1.69 5.24
C ASP A 109 12.93 -1.53 3.80
N GLU A 110 14.18 -1.11 3.64
CA GLU A 110 14.80 -0.81 2.35
C GLU A 110 15.07 -2.04 1.45
N ASN A 111 14.81 -3.24 1.95
CA ASN A 111 14.84 -4.46 1.14
C ASN A 111 13.64 -4.54 0.18
N TYR A 112 12.55 -3.82 0.48
CA TYR A 112 11.42 -3.63 -0.44
C TYR A 112 11.76 -2.55 -1.46
N PHE A 113 11.43 -2.83 -2.73
CA PHE A 113 11.69 -1.87 -3.79
C PHE A 113 10.45 -1.02 -4.12
N LEU A 114 9.28 -1.65 -4.24
CA LEU A 114 8.06 -0.98 -4.68
C LEU A 114 6.78 -1.57 -4.10
N ASP A 115 6.64 -2.90 -4.07
CA ASP A 115 5.40 -3.58 -3.66
C ASP A 115 5.41 -3.94 -2.18
N PHE A 116 4.23 -3.96 -1.55
CA PHE A 116 4.02 -4.39 -0.16
C PHE A 116 4.71 -3.54 0.92
N ILE A 117 5.29 -2.40 0.58
CA ILE A 117 5.91 -1.46 1.53
C ILE A 117 4.85 -0.95 2.51
N ASP A 118 3.70 -0.55 1.99
CA ASP A 118 2.51 -0.08 2.71
C ASP A 118 1.91 -1.16 3.62
N HIS A 119 1.67 -2.36 3.07
CA HIS A 119 1.16 -3.48 3.87
C HIS A 119 2.12 -3.91 4.98
N LYS A 120 3.43 -3.87 4.70
CA LYS A 120 4.46 -4.14 5.71
C LYS A 120 4.46 -3.07 6.80
N PHE A 121 4.42 -1.79 6.41
CA PHE A 121 4.32 -0.67 7.33
C PHE A 121 3.09 -0.82 8.25
N LEU A 122 1.90 -1.01 7.68
CA LEU A 122 0.67 -1.16 8.47
C LEU A 122 0.70 -2.40 9.37
N SER A 123 1.30 -3.50 8.91
CA SER A 123 1.51 -4.68 9.75
C SER A 123 2.41 -4.40 10.95
N ASP A 124 3.49 -3.63 10.76
CA ASP A 124 4.37 -3.26 11.85
C ASP A 124 3.72 -2.27 12.81
N MET A 125 2.91 -1.35 12.31
CA MET A 125 2.15 -0.40 13.13
C MET A 125 1.13 -1.13 14.02
N LYS A 126 0.45 -2.15 13.50
CA LYS A 126 -0.43 -3.01 14.32
C LYS A 126 0.32 -3.71 15.45
N LYS A 127 1.53 -4.27 15.16
CA LYS A 127 2.37 -4.88 16.20
C LYS A 127 2.77 -3.90 17.30
N GLN A 128 2.94 -2.62 16.94
CA GLN A 128 3.21 -1.53 17.88
C GLN A 128 1.94 -0.98 18.53
N LYS A 129 0.77 -1.58 18.28
CA LYS A 129 -0.54 -1.15 18.79
C LYS A 129 -0.90 0.29 18.42
N ARG A 130 -0.42 0.76 17.26
CA ARG A 130 -0.79 2.06 16.71
C ARG A 130 -2.21 2.00 16.17
N LYS A 131 -2.97 3.04 16.41
CA LYS A 131 -4.37 3.13 15.97
C LYS A 131 -4.43 3.44 14.48
N ILE A 132 -5.03 2.53 13.69
CA ILE A 132 -5.24 2.67 12.25
C ILE A 132 -6.74 2.79 12.00
N ALA A 133 -7.18 3.78 11.23
CA ALA A 133 -8.58 3.98 10.90
C ALA A 133 -8.78 4.31 9.41
N ALA A 134 -9.99 4.02 8.90
CA ALA A 134 -10.42 4.53 7.62
C ALA A 134 -10.91 5.98 7.75
N ALA A 135 -10.40 6.88 6.92
CA ALA A 135 -10.91 8.24 6.78
C ALA A 135 -12.13 8.23 5.86
N LYS A 136 -13.31 7.97 6.43
CA LYS A 136 -14.54 7.65 5.69
C LYS A 136 -15.03 8.77 4.78
N SER A 137 -14.75 10.03 5.14
CA SER A 137 -15.17 11.19 4.36
C SER A 137 -14.17 11.62 3.29
N VAL A 138 -13.00 10.96 3.22
CA VAL A 138 -11.93 11.29 2.27
C VAL A 138 -11.90 10.28 1.15
N GLU A 139 -12.31 10.71 -0.04
CA GLU A 139 -12.35 9.88 -1.24
C GLU A 139 -11.31 10.34 -2.27
N LEU A 140 -10.55 9.40 -2.80
CA LEU A 140 -9.58 9.60 -3.87
C LEU A 140 -9.89 8.70 -5.06
N LYS A 141 -9.60 9.18 -6.25
CA LYS A 141 -9.66 8.38 -7.49
C LYS A 141 -8.26 8.18 -8.03
N GLN A 142 -7.90 6.95 -8.32
CA GLN A 142 -6.59 6.60 -8.85
C GLN A 142 -6.73 5.73 -10.10
N SER A 143 -5.90 6.02 -11.10
CA SER A 143 -5.82 5.21 -12.32
C SER A 143 -4.71 4.19 -12.17
N PHE A 144 -5.06 2.99 -11.71
CA PHE A 144 -4.06 1.95 -11.47
C PHE A 144 -3.64 1.25 -12.78
N SER A 145 -2.41 1.49 -13.20
CA SER A 145 -1.83 0.95 -14.45
C SER A 145 -1.20 -0.45 -14.33
N ALA A 146 -1.17 -1.05 -13.14
CA ALA A 146 -0.45 -2.33 -12.91
C ALA A 146 -0.99 -3.55 -13.70
N ASN A 147 -2.14 -3.42 -14.36
CA ASN A 147 -2.75 -4.46 -15.18
C ASN A 147 -2.70 -4.15 -16.70
N ASP A 148 -1.87 -3.20 -17.10
CA ASP A 148 -1.65 -2.96 -18.53
C ASP A 148 -0.67 -4.00 -19.08
N PHE A 149 -1.18 -4.91 -19.91
CA PHE A 149 -0.43 -5.95 -20.59
C PHE A 149 -0.08 -5.59 -22.04
N SER A 150 -0.24 -4.32 -22.43
CA SER A 150 0.10 -3.85 -23.78
C SER A 150 1.59 -4.04 -24.11
N ASP A 151 2.48 -3.89 -23.11
CA ASP A 151 3.91 -4.25 -23.21
C ASP A 151 4.26 -5.45 -22.31
N ILE A 152 4.39 -6.63 -22.90
CA ILE A 152 4.75 -7.88 -22.19
C ILE A 152 6.14 -7.76 -21.53
N LYS A 153 7.09 -7.03 -22.12
CA LYS A 153 8.42 -6.85 -21.53
C LYS A 153 8.34 -5.99 -20.26
N ALA A 154 7.57 -4.91 -20.30
CA ALA A 154 7.30 -4.09 -19.13
C ALA A 154 6.56 -4.87 -18.04
N ALA A 155 5.52 -5.63 -18.39
CA ALA A 155 4.78 -6.49 -17.47
C ALA A 155 5.68 -7.53 -16.78
N ARG A 156 6.63 -8.14 -17.51
CA ARG A 156 7.61 -9.08 -16.93
C ARG A 156 8.60 -8.40 -15.99
N ARG A 157 9.11 -7.22 -16.34
CA ARG A 157 9.98 -6.43 -15.43
C ARG A 157 9.23 -6.07 -14.14
N ARG A 158 7.99 -5.60 -14.28
CA ARG A 158 7.12 -5.28 -13.14
C ARG A 158 6.81 -6.50 -12.26
N PHE A 159 6.60 -7.67 -12.90
CA PHE A 159 6.42 -8.93 -12.18
C PHE A 159 7.68 -9.37 -11.40
N ALA A 160 8.87 -9.14 -11.94
CA ALA A 160 10.11 -9.49 -11.22
C ALA A 160 10.24 -8.70 -9.91
N VAL A 161 9.89 -7.41 -9.92
CA VAL A 161 9.83 -6.56 -8.72
C VAL A 161 8.78 -7.10 -7.74
N PHE A 162 7.54 -7.29 -8.20
CA PHE A 162 6.47 -7.86 -7.38
C PHE A 162 6.88 -9.19 -6.74
N LYS A 163 7.44 -10.13 -7.54
CA LYS A 163 7.86 -11.43 -7.04
C LYS A 163 8.89 -11.32 -5.92
N LYS A 164 9.88 -10.42 -6.07
CA LYS A 164 10.92 -10.16 -5.05
C LYS A 164 10.28 -9.66 -3.77
N ASP A 165 9.52 -8.58 -3.85
CA ASP A 165 8.96 -7.89 -2.69
C ASP A 165 7.90 -8.74 -1.98
N TYR A 166 7.02 -9.39 -2.73
CA TYR A 166 6.01 -10.28 -2.15
C TYR A 166 6.62 -11.53 -1.50
N SER A 167 7.68 -12.11 -2.10
CA SER A 167 8.40 -13.22 -1.47
C SER A 167 9.06 -12.82 -0.16
N LEU A 168 9.58 -11.58 -0.08
CA LEU A 168 10.11 -11.01 1.15
C LEU A 168 9.01 -10.85 2.21
N PHE A 169 7.87 -10.28 1.83
CA PHE A 169 6.70 -10.11 2.69
C PHE A 169 6.23 -11.45 3.28
N CYS A 170 6.08 -12.48 2.43
CA CYS A 170 5.69 -13.82 2.86
C CYS A 170 6.71 -14.45 3.83
N ARG A 171 8.00 -14.23 3.60
CA ARG A 171 9.07 -14.69 4.52
C ARG A 171 8.97 -14.02 5.89
N GLN A 172 8.80 -12.70 5.91
CA GLN A 172 8.74 -11.93 7.15
C GLN A 172 7.44 -12.19 7.94
N ALA A 173 6.34 -12.49 7.25
CA ALA A 173 5.11 -12.92 7.89
C ALA A 173 5.23 -14.32 8.56
N GLY A 174 6.21 -15.12 8.14
CA GLY A 174 6.47 -16.44 8.71
C GLY A 174 5.39 -17.49 8.41
N GLY A 175 5.64 -18.72 8.91
CA GLY A 175 4.70 -19.84 8.79
C GLY A 175 4.64 -20.49 7.40
N LEU A 176 4.39 -21.81 7.37
CA LEU A 176 4.32 -22.58 6.13
C LEU A 176 3.11 -22.16 5.27
N LYS A 177 1.98 -21.86 5.90
CA LYS A 177 0.75 -21.40 5.23
C LYS A 177 1.01 -20.15 4.38
N ASN A 178 1.68 -19.13 4.95
CA ASN A 178 1.99 -17.88 4.25
C ASN A 178 2.95 -18.12 3.07
N LYS A 179 3.92 -19.00 3.22
CA LYS A 179 4.83 -19.39 2.12
C LYS A 179 4.09 -20.08 0.97
N LEU A 180 3.16 -21.00 1.28
CA LEU A 180 2.34 -21.68 0.28
C LEU A 180 1.40 -20.70 -0.46
N ILE A 181 0.70 -19.86 0.28
CA ILE A 181 -0.16 -18.81 -0.32
C ILE A 181 0.67 -17.91 -1.24
N GLY A 182 1.85 -17.48 -0.77
CA GLY A 182 2.75 -16.67 -1.57
C GLY A 182 3.17 -17.33 -2.88
N ALA A 183 3.53 -18.61 -2.82
CA ALA A 183 3.89 -19.38 -4.01
C ALA A 183 2.72 -19.48 -5.01
N LEU A 184 1.51 -19.73 -4.54
CA LEU A 184 0.29 -19.80 -5.38
C LEU A 184 -0.03 -18.45 -6.04
N VAL A 185 0.04 -17.36 -5.31
CA VAL A 185 -0.21 -16.00 -5.86
C VAL A 185 0.82 -15.65 -6.93
N ILE A 186 2.10 -15.94 -6.68
CA ILE A 186 3.18 -15.72 -7.65
C ILE A 186 2.97 -16.57 -8.90
N ALA A 187 2.64 -17.85 -8.75
CA ALA A 187 2.38 -18.76 -9.86
C ALA A 187 1.17 -18.29 -10.70
N LYS A 188 0.06 -17.93 -10.06
CA LYS A 188 -1.14 -17.39 -10.73
C LYS A 188 -0.79 -16.13 -11.55
N ARG A 189 -0.05 -15.18 -10.97
CA ARG A 189 0.34 -13.95 -11.67
C ARG A 189 1.30 -14.23 -12.83
N PHE A 190 2.23 -15.16 -12.67
CA PHE A 190 3.11 -15.61 -13.74
C PHE A 190 2.34 -16.20 -14.93
N ILE A 191 1.37 -17.07 -14.65
CA ILE A 191 0.49 -17.68 -15.66
C ILE A 191 -0.30 -16.58 -16.39
N ASN A 192 -0.91 -15.65 -15.67
CA ASN A 192 -1.68 -14.56 -16.26
C ASN A 192 -0.84 -13.73 -17.23
N ILE A 193 0.38 -13.35 -16.87
CA ILE A 193 1.27 -12.53 -17.73
C ILE A 193 1.73 -13.30 -18.97
N ASN A 194 2.06 -14.59 -18.83
CA ASN A 194 2.70 -15.31 -19.93
C ASN A 194 1.70 -16.02 -20.86
N PHE A 195 0.50 -16.35 -20.40
CA PHE A 195 -0.49 -17.12 -21.17
C PHE A 195 -1.72 -16.28 -21.52
N ILE A 196 -2.32 -15.57 -20.56
CA ILE A 196 -3.55 -14.78 -20.81
C ILE A 196 -3.23 -13.44 -21.48
N GLY A 197 -2.13 -12.79 -21.11
CA GLY A 197 -1.66 -11.57 -21.77
C GLY A 197 -1.41 -11.75 -23.28
N ARG A 198 -0.91 -12.93 -23.70
CA ARG A 198 -0.71 -13.25 -25.11
C ARG A 198 -2.02 -13.44 -25.91
N LEU A 199 -3.10 -13.82 -25.27
CA LEU A 199 -4.41 -14.02 -25.93
C LEU A 199 -5.15 -12.69 -26.16
N ARG A 200 -4.82 -11.64 -25.39
CA ARG A 200 -5.42 -10.29 -25.51
C ARG A 200 -4.59 -9.34 -26.38
N SER A 201 -3.37 -9.71 -26.76
CA SER A 201 -2.50 -8.93 -27.63
C SER A 201 -2.54 -9.37 -29.11
N LYS A 202 -3.41 -10.30 -29.46
CA LYS A 202 -3.83 -10.68 -30.80
C LYS A 202 -5.26 -10.20 -31.05
#